data_7630502bd54d28afb582fec45f392559
#
_entry.id   7630502bd54d28afb582fec45f392559
#
_cell.length_a   1.000
_cell.length_b   1.000
_cell.length_c   1.000
_cell.angle_alpha   90.00
_cell.angle_beta   90.00
_cell.angle_gamma   90.00
#
_symmetry.space_group_name_H-M   'P 1'
#
loop_
_entity.id
_entity.type
_entity.pdbx_description
1 polymer ?
#
loop_
_entity_poly.entity_id
_entity_poly.type
_entity_poly.pdbx_seq_one_letter_code
_entity_poly.pdbx_strand_id
1 'polypeptide(L)'
;MINRFDIRIDVDRGELVFSLDEFPLEGTVIPLKQFMGIPLLEVEIGGSTYRMFFDTGAQVSYFQHGSLQSFPAAGAISDFYPGYGQFDTETHMLDLKIGGQAMTLRCGDLPKMLAAGLVMGGAKGIVGNAILPGRVVGYFPRRGELILGHKSS
;
A
#
# COMPACT_ATOMS: atom_id res chain seq x y z
N MET A 1 4.97 13.02 12.79
CA MET A 1 3.77 13.75 13.30
C MET A 1 2.49 13.00 13.04
N ILE A 2 2.26 12.50 11.82
CA ILE A 2 1.04 11.77 11.44
C ILE A 2 0.82 10.51 12.29
N ASN A 3 1.89 9.86 12.75
CA ASN A 3 1.83 8.66 13.59
C ASN A 3 1.31 8.88 15.01
N ARG A 4 0.95 10.11 15.36
CA ARG A 4 0.29 10.44 16.64
C ARG A 4 -1.23 10.33 16.59
N PHE A 5 -1.79 10.22 15.39
CA PHE A 5 -3.22 10.18 15.17
C PHE A 5 -3.67 8.81 14.70
N ASP A 6 -4.83 8.41 15.15
CA ASP A 6 -5.61 7.38 14.48
C ASP A 6 -6.37 8.02 13.34
N ILE A 7 -6.38 7.39 12.17
CA ILE A 7 -6.90 7.99 10.95
C ILE A 7 -7.95 7.07 10.34
N ARG A 8 -9.11 7.63 10.02
CA ARG A 8 -10.16 6.96 9.25
C ARG A 8 -10.22 7.58 7.87
N ILE A 9 -10.15 6.74 6.85
CA ILE A 9 -10.13 7.14 5.45
C ILE A 9 -11.33 6.50 4.75
N ASP A 10 -12.21 7.32 4.21
CA ASP A 10 -13.36 6.90 3.40
C ASP A 10 -13.37 7.74 2.12
N VAL A 11 -12.68 7.26 1.09
CA VAL A 11 -12.54 8.01 -0.17
C VAL A 11 -13.84 8.08 -0.96
N ASP A 12 -14.73 7.09 -0.78
CA ASP A 12 -16.02 7.07 -1.48
C ASP A 12 -16.95 8.18 -0.98
N ARG A 13 -16.81 8.56 0.30
CA ARG A 13 -17.52 9.69 0.91
C ARG A 13 -16.70 10.98 0.91
N GLY A 14 -15.44 10.93 0.52
CA GLY A 14 -14.54 12.07 0.60
C GLY A 14 -14.21 12.47 2.04
N GLU A 15 -14.22 11.53 2.97
CA GLU A 15 -13.97 11.79 4.40
C GLU A 15 -12.59 11.33 4.83
N LEU A 16 -11.92 12.20 5.58
CA LEU A 16 -10.64 11.91 6.23
C LEU A 16 -10.71 12.45 7.65
N VAL A 17 -10.66 11.54 8.63
CA VAL A 17 -10.78 11.89 10.05
C VAL A 17 -9.50 11.58 10.77
N PHE A 18 -8.96 12.56 11.49
CA PHE A 18 -7.82 12.42 12.39
C PHE A 18 -8.31 12.47 13.83
N SER A 19 -7.90 11.54 14.66
CA SER A 19 -8.29 11.50 16.06
C SER A 19 -7.08 11.28 16.97
N LEU A 20 -7.04 12.03 18.05
CA LEU A 20 -6.10 11.78 19.15
C LEU A 20 -6.59 10.66 20.07
N ASP A 21 -7.89 10.43 20.09
CA ASP A 21 -8.52 9.37 20.85
C ASP A 21 -8.71 8.13 19.97
N GLU A 22 -8.64 6.96 20.60
CA GLU A 22 -8.93 5.72 19.90
C GLU A 22 -10.40 5.64 19.51
N PHE A 23 -10.66 5.11 18.32
CA PHE A 23 -12.03 4.81 17.87
C PHE A 23 -12.09 3.39 17.32
N PRO A 24 -13.25 2.72 17.44
CA PRO A 24 -13.41 1.38 16.89
C PRO A 24 -13.66 1.44 15.38
N LEU A 25 -13.09 0.46 14.68
CA LEU A 25 -13.40 0.20 13.28
C LEU A 25 -13.45 -1.30 13.06
N GLU A 26 -14.57 -1.79 12.55
CA GLU A 26 -14.72 -3.20 12.21
C GLU A 26 -14.11 -3.49 10.85
N GLY A 27 -13.41 -4.62 10.76
CA GLY A 27 -12.77 -5.05 9.52
C GLY A 27 -11.63 -6.03 9.78
N THR A 28 -10.88 -6.27 8.73
CA THR A 28 -9.69 -7.12 8.79
C THR A 28 -8.53 -6.35 9.39
N VAL A 29 -7.98 -6.86 10.49
CA VAL A 29 -6.82 -6.27 11.15
C VAL A 29 -5.55 -6.76 10.49
N ILE A 30 -4.71 -5.82 10.07
CA ILE A 30 -3.43 -6.08 9.42
C ILE A 30 -2.33 -5.50 10.30
N PRO A 31 -1.40 -6.33 10.79
CA PRO A 31 -0.27 -5.83 11.56
C PRO A 31 0.60 -4.90 10.73
N LEU A 32 0.99 -3.77 11.32
CA LEU A 32 1.93 -2.83 10.72
C LEU A 32 3.25 -2.85 11.50
N LYS A 33 4.35 -2.85 10.75
CA LYS A 33 5.67 -2.49 11.26
C LYS A 33 6.00 -1.09 10.76
N GLN A 34 6.99 -0.47 11.38
CA GLN A 34 7.46 0.87 11.00
C GLN A 34 8.94 0.78 10.62
N PHE A 35 9.31 1.43 9.52
CA PHE A 35 10.68 1.69 9.15
C PHE A 35 10.85 3.17 8.88
N MET A 36 11.61 3.87 9.73
CA MET A 36 11.79 5.32 9.65
C MET A 36 10.48 6.12 9.57
N GLY A 37 9.47 5.66 10.32
CA GLY A 37 8.14 6.29 10.34
C GLY A 37 7.22 5.90 9.19
N ILE A 38 7.66 5.06 8.26
CA ILE A 38 6.87 4.58 7.13
C ILE A 38 6.27 3.21 7.47
N PRO A 39 4.95 3.02 7.35
CA PRO A 39 4.35 1.75 7.67
C PRO A 39 4.70 0.67 6.67
N LEU A 40 4.94 -0.55 7.18
CA LEU A 40 5.20 -1.76 6.43
C LEU A 40 4.10 -2.77 6.74
N LEU A 41 3.60 -3.44 5.72
CA LEU A 41 2.64 -4.53 5.86
C LEU A 41 3.06 -5.75 5.03
N GLU A 42 2.48 -6.90 5.35
CA GLU A 42 2.71 -8.13 4.61
C GLU A 42 1.67 -8.30 3.51
N VAL A 43 2.13 -8.69 2.33
CA VAL A 43 1.32 -8.94 1.14
C VAL A 43 1.64 -10.33 0.62
N GLU A 44 0.62 -11.13 0.36
CA GLU A 44 0.77 -12.45 -0.24
C GLU A 44 0.58 -12.38 -1.75
N ILE A 45 1.59 -12.79 -2.50
CA ILE A 45 1.57 -12.84 -3.96
C ILE A 45 2.10 -14.20 -4.40
N GLY A 46 1.31 -14.95 -5.18
CA GLY A 46 1.74 -16.24 -5.70
C GLY A 46 2.11 -17.28 -4.63
N GLY A 47 1.49 -17.20 -3.46
CA GLY A 47 1.76 -18.11 -2.34
C GLY A 47 2.96 -17.74 -1.49
N SER A 48 3.67 -16.67 -1.81
CA SER A 48 4.79 -16.13 -1.01
C SER A 48 4.39 -14.83 -0.34
N THR A 49 4.97 -14.55 0.82
CA THR A 49 4.71 -13.32 1.59
C THR A 49 5.85 -12.34 1.41
N TYR A 50 5.50 -11.10 1.10
CA TYR A 50 6.44 -10.01 0.92
C TYR A 50 6.07 -8.84 1.83
N ARG A 51 7.07 -8.12 2.33
CA ARG A 51 6.87 -6.85 3.00
C ARG A 51 6.81 -5.73 1.99
N MET A 52 5.84 -4.84 2.16
CA MET A 52 5.67 -3.66 1.32
C MET A 52 5.39 -2.44 2.16
N PHE A 53 5.92 -1.30 1.74
CA PHE A 53 5.52 -0.01 2.30
C PHE A 53 4.07 0.29 1.95
N PHE A 54 3.35 0.91 2.87
CA PHE A 54 2.03 1.47 2.62
C PHE A 54 2.15 2.98 2.42
N ASP A 55 1.82 3.45 1.22
CA ASP A 55 1.94 4.86 0.83
C ASP A 55 0.68 5.32 0.12
N THR A 56 -0.15 6.10 0.82
CA THR A 56 -1.40 6.66 0.27
C THR A 56 -1.17 7.73 -0.80
N GLY A 57 0.04 8.26 -0.90
CA GLY A 57 0.43 9.19 -1.95
C GLY A 57 0.73 8.52 -3.29
N ALA A 58 0.93 7.21 -3.30
CA ALA A 58 1.22 6.47 -4.52
C ALA A 58 -0.08 6.07 -5.24
N GLN A 59 -0.25 6.53 -6.47
CA GLN A 59 -1.41 6.18 -7.31
C GLN A 59 -1.31 4.76 -7.87
N VAL A 60 -0.09 4.31 -8.12
CA VAL A 60 0.23 2.97 -8.59
C VAL A 60 1.03 2.26 -7.51
N SER A 61 0.77 0.98 -7.33
CA SER A 61 1.60 0.14 -6.48
C SER A 61 2.87 -0.29 -7.21
N TYR A 62 3.85 -0.80 -6.48
CA TYR A 62 5.11 -1.24 -7.05
C TYR A 62 5.50 -2.58 -6.47
N PHE A 63 6.03 -3.46 -7.32
CA PHE A 63 6.50 -4.78 -6.91
C PHE A 63 7.84 -5.07 -7.56
N GLN A 64 8.91 -4.99 -6.76
CA GLN A 64 10.31 -5.18 -7.19
C GLN A 64 10.68 -6.67 -7.14
N HIS A 65 10.11 -7.45 -8.05
CA HIS A 65 10.35 -8.89 -8.12
C HIS A 65 10.27 -9.36 -9.57
N GLY A 66 11.12 -10.32 -9.93
CA GLY A 66 11.18 -10.84 -11.30
C GLY A 66 9.88 -11.46 -11.80
N SER A 67 9.02 -11.90 -10.90
CA SER A 67 7.71 -12.45 -11.28
C SER A 67 6.70 -11.42 -11.77
N LEU A 68 6.98 -10.10 -11.59
CA LEU A 68 6.06 -9.05 -12.03
C LEU A 68 5.65 -9.21 -13.50
N GLN A 69 6.61 -9.54 -14.35
CA GLN A 69 6.39 -9.67 -15.79
C GLN A 69 5.55 -10.89 -16.16
N SER A 70 5.34 -11.85 -15.26
CA SER A 70 4.48 -13.00 -15.49
C SER A 70 2.99 -12.70 -15.34
N PHE A 71 2.64 -11.55 -14.75
CA PHE A 71 1.26 -11.12 -14.59
C PHE A 71 0.76 -10.37 -15.83
N PRO A 72 -0.57 -10.28 -16.04
CA PRO A 72 -1.13 -9.61 -17.19
C PRO A 72 -0.65 -8.16 -17.32
N ALA A 73 -0.18 -7.78 -18.50
CA ALA A 73 0.27 -6.42 -18.78
C ALA A 73 -0.90 -5.43 -18.74
N ALA A 74 -0.65 -4.25 -18.18
CA ALA A 74 -1.64 -3.19 -18.02
C ALA A 74 -1.19 -1.84 -18.64
N GLY A 75 -0.16 -1.88 -19.48
CA GLY A 75 0.37 -0.71 -20.21
C GLY A 75 1.40 0.07 -19.41
N ALA A 76 2.02 1.02 -20.11
CA ALA A 76 3.01 1.92 -19.53
C ALA A 76 2.32 3.12 -18.87
N ILE A 77 2.92 3.63 -17.82
CA ILE A 77 2.56 4.89 -17.18
C ILE A 77 3.79 5.73 -16.93
N SER A 78 3.57 7.05 -16.83
CA SER A 78 4.55 7.98 -16.28
C SER A 78 4.19 8.31 -14.84
N ASP A 79 5.17 8.26 -13.96
CA ASP A 79 5.02 8.63 -12.56
C ASP A 79 6.10 9.62 -12.15
N PHE A 80 5.95 10.23 -11.00
CA PHE A 80 6.88 11.22 -10.47
C PHE A 80 7.20 10.90 -9.02
N TYR A 81 8.50 10.94 -8.70
CA TYR A 81 8.95 10.76 -7.33
C TYR A 81 9.78 11.97 -6.89
N PRO A 82 9.43 12.61 -5.76
CA PRO A 82 10.20 13.75 -5.25
C PRO A 82 11.67 13.40 -5.04
N GLY A 83 12.56 14.25 -5.55
CA GLY A 83 14.00 14.04 -5.47
C GLY A 83 14.59 13.16 -6.57
N TYR A 84 13.78 12.42 -7.30
CA TYR A 84 14.20 11.63 -8.47
C TYR A 84 13.74 12.28 -9.78
N GLY A 85 12.48 12.69 -9.84
CA GLY A 85 11.86 13.23 -11.04
C GLY A 85 10.86 12.27 -11.69
N GLN A 86 10.55 12.55 -12.95
CA GLN A 86 9.62 11.74 -13.73
C GLN A 86 10.29 10.48 -14.27
N PHE A 87 9.54 9.38 -14.30
CA PHE A 87 9.99 8.11 -14.90
C PHE A 87 8.80 7.36 -15.49
N ASP A 88 9.09 6.49 -16.44
CA ASP A 88 8.10 5.61 -17.05
C ASP A 88 8.28 4.18 -16.52
N THR A 89 7.17 3.46 -16.38
CA THR A 89 7.19 2.04 -16.01
C THR A 89 6.10 1.28 -16.74
N GLU A 90 6.42 0.06 -17.15
CA GLU A 90 5.41 -0.90 -17.55
C GLU A 90 4.66 -1.39 -16.32
N THR A 91 3.36 -1.56 -16.45
CA THR A 91 2.52 -2.04 -15.35
C THR A 91 1.87 -3.37 -15.64
N HIS A 92 1.56 -4.09 -14.57
CA HIS A 92 0.92 -5.40 -14.60
C HIS A 92 -0.17 -5.46 -13.53
N MET A 93 -1.21 -6.23 -13.78
CA MET A 93 -2.29 -6.46 -12.81
C MET A 93 -1.95 -7.66 -11.95
N LEU A 94 -1.66 -7.42 -10.67
CA LEU A 94 -1.30 -8.47 -9.71
C LEU A 94 -2.47 -8.84 -8.83
N ASP A 95 -2.79 -10.14 -8.83
CA ASP A 95 -3.67 -10.70 -7.82
C ASP A 95 -2.87 -10.94 -6.55
N LEU A 96 -3.34 -10.40 -5.44
CA LEU A 96 -2.67 -10.49 -4.16
C LEU A 96 -3.67 -10.56 -3.02
N LYS A 97 -3.16 -10.87 -1.82
CA LYS A 97 -3.96 -10.86 -0.59
C LYS A 97 -3.27 -10.00 0.46
N ILE A 98 -4.09 -9.20 1.15
CA ILE A 98 -3.66 -8.42 2.31
C ILE A 98 -4.59 -8.78 3.46
N GLY A 99 -4.03 -9.35 4.54
CA GLY A 99 -4.84 -9.84 5.66
C GLY A 99 -5.87 -10.90 5.26
N GLY A 100 -5.58 -11.70 4.24
CA GLY A 100 -6.50 -12.71 3.70
C GLY A 100 -7.55 -12.16 2.74
N GLN A 101 -7.66 -10.84 2.55
CA GLN A 101 -8.55 -10.25 1.55
C GLN A 101 -7.89 -10.25 0.18
N ALA A 102 -8.54 -10.90 -0.79
CA ALA A 102 -8.09 -10.91 -2.18
C ALA A 102 -8.39 -9.58 -2.87
N MET A 103 -7.43 -9.10 -3.63
CA MET A 103 -7.57 -7.89 -4.45
C MET A 103 -6.63 -7.95 -5.65
N THR A 104 -6.91 -7.12 -6.64
CA THR A 104 -6.04 -6.97 -7.81
C THR A 104 -5.53 -5.53 -7.84
N LEU A 105 -4.22 -5.35 -7.86
CA LEU A 105 -3.60 -4.05 -7.92
C LEU A 105 -2.74 -3.90 -9.18
N ARG A 106 -2.79 -2.71 -9.76
CA ARG A 106 -1.89 -2.33 -10.83
C ARG A 106 -0.54 -1.99 -10.24
N CYS A 107 0.50 -2.73 -10.64
CA CYS A 107 1.85 -2.58 -10.11
C CYS A 107 2.84 -2.29 -11.20
N GLY A 108 3.73 -1.34 -10.93
CA GLY A 108 4.88 -1.02 -11.77
C GLY A 108 6.19 -1.49 -11.15
N ASP A 109 7.28 -1.10 -11.79
CA ASP A 109 8.65 -1.34 -11.39
C ASP A 109 9.35 0.01 -11.18
N LEU A 110 9.99 0.19 -10.02
CA LEU A 110 10.69 1.42 -9.72
C LEU A 110 12.07 1.46 -10.38
N PRO A 111 12.57 2.66 -10.76
CA PRO A 111 13.97 2.83 -11.10
C PRO A 111 14.89 2.30 -10.00
N LYS A 112 16.04 1.76 -10.38
CA LYS A 112 16.99 1.11 -9.45
C LYS A 112 17.37 1.99 -8.26
N MET A 113 17.51 3.28 -8.47
CA MET A 113 17.86 4.22 -7.40
C MET A 113 16.76 4.32 -6.35
N LEU A 114 15.49 4.33 -6.75
CA LEU A 114 14.36 4.33 -5.83
C LEU A 114 14.16 2.96 -5.18
N ALA A 115 14.35 1.89 -5.93
CA ALA A 115 14.26 0.53 -5.42
C ALA A 115 15.28 0.24 -4.30
N ALA A 116 16.46 0.88 -4.34
CA ALA A 116 17.45 0.76 -3.28
C ALA A 116 16.92 1.19 -1.91
N GLY A 117 16.04 2.20 -1.86
CA GLY A 117 15.39 2.64 -0.62
C GLY A 117 14.46 1.57 -0.04
N LEU A 118 13.81 0.79 -0.87
CA LEU A 118 12.97 -0.33 -0.43
C LEU A 118 13.80 -1.43 0.23
N VAL A 119 14.95 -1.74 -0.34
CA VAL A 119 15.86 -2.77 0.18
C VAL A 119 16.32 -2.44 1.59
N MET A 120 16.61 -1.18 1.88
CA MET A 120 17.00 -0.74 3.22
C MET A 120 15.92 -1.03 4.27
N GLY A 121 14.65 -0.91 3.92
CA GLY A 121 13.52 -1.25 4.78
C GLY A 121 13.13 -2.72 4.77
N GLY A 122 13.82 -3.56 4.00
CA GLY A 122 13.46 -4.96 3.81
C GLY A 122 12.18 -5.14 3.00
N ALA A 123 11.78 -4.12 2.23
CA ALA A 123 10.56 -4.13 1.45
C ALA A 123 10.79 -4.56 -0.01
N LYS A 124 9.81 -5.21 -0.59
CA LYS A 124 9.79 -5.62 -2.00
C LYS A 124 8.87 -4.77 -2.86
N GLY A 125 8.23 -3.78 -2.28
CA GLY A 125 7.32 -2.93 -3.04
C GLY A 125 6.64 -1.87 -2.20
N ILE A 126 5.64 -1.25 -2.83
CA ILE A 126 4.79 -0.21 -2.26
C ILE A 126 3.34 -0.54 -2.58
N VAL A 127 2.50 -0.54 -1.55
CA VAL A 127 1.05 -0.58 -1.72
C VAL A 127 0.54 0.85 -1.74
N GLY A 128 -0.04 1.25 -2.85
CA GLY A 128 -0.56 2.60 -3.06
C GLY A 128 -2.02 2.75 -2.65
N ASN A 129 -2.60 3.88 -3.04
CA ASN A 129 -3.95 4.27 -2.62
C ASN A 129 -5.10 3.51 -3.32
N ALA A 130 -4.79 2.66 -4.29
CA ALA A 130 -5.81 1.86 -4.98
C ALA A 130 -6.53 0.86 -4.07
N ILE A 131 -6.02 0.60 -2.87
CA ILE A 131 -6.72 -0.23 -1.88
C ILE A 131 -7.85 0.52 -1.16
N LEU A 132 -7.89 1.84 -1.25
CA LEU A 132 -8.82 2.67 -0.48
C LEU A 132 -10.27 2.68 -1.01
N PRO A 133 -10.54 2.70 -2.34
CA PRO A 133 -11.90 2.74 -2.84
C PRO A 133 -12.73 1.50 -2.45
N GLY A 134 -14.01 1.70 -2.22
CA GLY A 134 -14.97 0.64 -1.91
C GLY A 134 -14.92 0.15 -0.47
N ARG A 135 -14.16 0.80 0.41
CA ARG A 135 -14.05 0.42 1.83
C ARG A 135 -13.67 1.59 2.71
N VAL A 136 -13.89 1.44 3.99
CA VAL A 136 -13.32 2.34 5.01
C VAL A 136 -12.01 1.74 5.49
N VAL A 137 -10.96 2.55 5.56
CA VAL A 137 -9.63 2.12 6.01
C VAL A 137 -9.29 2.86 7.30
N GLY A 138 -8.86 2.12 8.30
CA GLY A 138 -8.35 2.67 9.55
C GLY A 138 -6.84 2.52 9.63
N TYR A 139 -6.15 3.59 9.89
CA TYR A 139 -4.71 3.60 10.15
C TYR A 139 -4.48 3.93 11.63
N PHE A 140 -3.96 2.95 12.36
CA PHE A 140 -3.77 3.03 13.82
C PHE A 140 -2.29 2.82 14.17
N PRO A 141 -1.44 3.82 13.93
CA PRO A 141 0.01 3.66 14.08
C PRO A 141 0.43 3.42 15.53
N ARG A 142 -0.32 3.97 16.50
CA ARG A 142 0.02 3.83 17.92
C ARG A 142 -0.13 2.38 18.41
N ARG A 143 -1.01 1.60 17.81
CA ARG A 143 -1.17 0.18 18.14
C ARG A 143 -0.65 -0.76 17.03
N GLY A 144 -0.02 -0.20 15.99
CA GLY A 144 0.60 -0.99 14.93
C GLY A 144 -0.38 -1.77 14.07
N GLU A 145 -1.51 -1.15 13.71
CA GLU A 145 -2.58 -1.80 12.94
C GLU A 145 -3.07 -0.94 11.79
N LEU A 146 -3.33 -1.61 10.67
CA LEU A 146 -4.18 -1.12 9.59
C LEU A 146 -5.46 -1.96 9.60
N ILE A 147 -6.61 -1.33 9.51
CA ILE A 147 -7.88 -2.06 9.44
C ILE A 147 -8.51 -1.79 8.07
N LEU A 148 -8.74 -2.87 7.32
CA LEU A 148 -9.52 -2.82 6.10
C LEU A 148 -10.97 -3.14 6.45
N GLY A 149 -11.82 -2.14 6.41
CA GLY A 149 -13.26 -2.29 6.59
C GLY A 149 -13.86 -3.15 5.48
N HIS A 150 -15.03 -3.70 5.75
CA HIS A 150 -15.74 -4.49 4.76
C HIS A 150 -16.10 -3.62 3.56
N LYS A 151 -16.08 -4.22 2.36
CA LYS A 151 -16.57 -3.54 1.17
C LYS A 151 -18.00 -3.08 1.44
N SER A 152 -18.26 -1.81 1.16
CA SER A 152 -19.64 -1.33 1.11
C SER A 152 -20.38 -2.10 0.00
N SER A 153 -21.44 -2.73 0.41
CA SER A 153 -22.34 -3.44 -0.51
C SER A 153 -23.10 -2.45 -1.41
#